data_2599ea126291e8ff61486982d8420ac7
#
_entry.id   2599ea126291e8ff61486982d8420ac7
#
_cell.length_a   1.000
_cell.length_b   1.000
_cell.length_c   1.000
_cell.angle_alpha   90.00
_cell.angle_beta   90.00
_cell.angle_gamma   90.00
#
_symmetry.space_group_name_H-M   'P 1'
#
loop_
_entity.id
_entity.type
_entity.pdbx_description
1 polymer ?
#
loop_
_entity_poly.entity_id
_entity_poly.type
_entity_poly.pdbx_seq_one_letter_code
_entity_poly.pdbx_strand_id
1 'polypeptide(L)'
;MDNYKIIITSKAQSDLSSCVSFVLNVSKEAAINLTNDIYSSLESLSMFPERNPIFEMPKPFTYTIRKQVVNKRYIVLYSIEKNTVVVYRIIDSRREFDHLID
;
A
#
# COMPACT_ATOMS: atom_id res chain seq x y z
N MET A 1 24.71 -5.17 0.60
CA MET A 1 23.72 -4.21 0.14
C MET A 1 22.75 -3.87 1.24
N ASP A 2 22.54 -2.58 1.47
CA ASP A 2 21.68 -2.17 2.57
C ASP A 2 20.22 -2.29 2.18
N ASN A 3 19.42 -2.83 3.09
CA ASN A 3 17.99 -2.88 2.91
C ASN A 3 17.38 -1.58 3.43
N TYR A 4 16.32 -1.13 2.77
CA TYR A 4 15.55 0.00 3.25
C TYR A 4 14.72 -0.40 4.45
N LYS A 5 14.59 0.51 5.40
CA LYS A 5 13.61 0.38 6.48
C LYS A 5 12.22 0.59 5.90
N ILE A 6 11.23 -0.09 6.47
CA ILE A 6 9.83 0.10 6.07
C ILE A 6 9.08 0.69 7.26
N ILE A 7 8.49 1.86 7.05
CA ILE A 7 7.64 2.50 8.05
C ILE A 7 6.23 2.57 7.48
N ILE A 8 5.25 2.15 8.25
CA ILE A 8 3.85 2.17 7.86
C ILE A 8 3.16 3.21 8.71
N THR A 9 2.59 4.24 8.07
CA THR A 9 1.90 5.31 8.81
C THR A 9 0.64 4.77 9.50
N SER A 10 0.15 5.53 10.49
CA SER A 10 -1.12 5.19 11.16
C SER A 10 -2.27 5.09 10.16
N LYS A 11 -2.27 5.98 9.17
CA LYS A 11 -3.32 5.97 8.14
C LYS A 11 -3.24 4.69 7.30
N ALA A 12 -2.05 4.28 6.91
CA ALA A 12 -1.87 3.04 6.15
C ALA A 12 -2.25 1.82 6.98
N GLN A 13 -1.92 1.81 8.27
CA GLN A 13 -2.35 0.73 9.16
C GLN A 13 -3.88 0.64 9.23
N SER A 14 -4.52 1.80 9.36
CA SER A 14 -5.98 1.87 9.38
C SER A 14 -6.57 1.40 8.05
N ASP A 15 -5.96 1.78 6.94
CA ASP A 15 -6.37 1.32 5.60
C ASP A 15 -6.32 -0.21 5.52
N LEU A 16 -5.22 -0.80 5.98
CA LEU A 16 -5.05 -2.25 5.94
C LEU A 16 -6.12 -2.95 6.76
N SER A 17 -6.37 -2.46 7.99
CA SER A 17 -7.41 -3.03 8.84
C SER A 17 -8.77 -2.98 8.16
N SER A 18 -9.07 -1.87 7.50
CA SER A 18 -10.34 -1.72 6.79
C SER A 18 -10.47 -2.72 5.64
N CYS A 19 -9.40 -2.87 4.84
CA CYS A 19 -9.39 -3.82 3.73
C CYS A 19 -9.59 -5.26 4.23
N VAL A 20 -8.88 -5.63 5.28
CA VAL A 20 -8.96 -6.98 5.84
C VAL A 20 -10.35 -7.24 6.42
N SER A 21 -10.91 -6.27 7.15
CA SER A 21 -12.25 -6.41 7.74
C SER A 21 -13.31 -6.60 6.67
N PHE A 22 -13.20 -5.87 5.56
CA PHE A 22 -14.14 -6.02 4.45
C PHE A 22 -14.11 -7.44 3.88
N VAL A 23 -12.90 -7.97 3.67
CA VAL A 23 -12.74 -9.32 3.12
C VAL A 23 -13.17 -10.38 4.14
N LEU A 24 -12.93 -10.12 5.42
CA LEU A 24 -13.28 -11.06 6.49
C LEU A 24 -14.78 -11.34 6.54
N ASN A 25 -15.59 -10.37 6.16
CA ASN A 25 -17.05 -10.56 6.10
C ASN A 25 -17.46 -11.62 5.07
N VAL A 26 -16.58 -11.90 4.09
CA VAL A 26 -16.85 -12.87 3.04
C VAL A 26 -16.14 -14.19 3.33
N SER A 27 -14.88 -14.15 3.73
CA SER A 27 -14.07 -15.34 3.90
C SER A 27 -12.90 -15.07 4.85
N LYS A 28 -12.81 -15.87 5.90
CA LYS A 28 -11.69 -15.79 6.83
C LYS A 28 -10.37 -16.15 6.13
N GLU A 29 -10.40 -17.18 5.30
CA GLU A 29 -9.21 -17.62 4.56
C GLU A 29 -8.72 -16.51 3.63
N ALA A 30 -9.64 -15.85 2.91
CA ALA A 30 -9.28 -14.77 2.02
C ALA A 30 -8.69 -13.59 2.80
N ALA A 31 -9.18 -13.31 4.00
CA ALA A 31 -8.65 -12.24 4.84
C ALA A 31 -7.21 -12.55 5.28
N ILE A 32 -6.94 -13.80 5.66
CA ILE A 32 -5.59 -14.22 6.04
C ILE A 32 -4.64 -14.10 4.84
N ASN A 33 -5.08 -14.57 3.68
CA ASN A 33 -4.28 -14.49 2.47
C ASN A 33 -3.98 -13.05 2.08
N LEU A 34 -4.97 -12.16 2.17
CA LEU A 34 -4.77 -10.75 1.88
C LEU A 34 -3.73 -10.13 2.81
N THR A 35 -3.84 -10.41 4.11
CA THR A 35 -2.88 -9.90 5.08
C THR A 35 -1.46 -10.34 4.72
N ASN A 36 -1.28 -11.62 4.41
CA ASN A 36 0.03 -12.15 4.04
C ASN A 36 0.54 -11.52 2.75
N ASP A 37 -0.32 -11.36 1.75
CA ASP A 37 0.06 -10.78 0.46
C ASP A 37 0.51 -9.33 0.62
N ILE A 38 -0.22 -8.55 1.42
CA ILE A 38 0.15 -7.15 1.67
C ILE A 38 1.50 -7.08 2.39
N TYR A 39 1.69 -7.85 3.46
CA TYR A 39 2.95 -7.80 4.19
C TYR A 39 4.13 -8.28 3.36
N SER A 40 3.95 -9.31 2.54
CA SER A 40 5.00 -9.75 1.62
C SER A 40 5.36 -8.66 0.62
N SER A 41 4.35 -7.95 0.12
CA SER A 41 4.54 -6.86 -0.81
C SER A 41 5.31 -5.71 -0.15
N LEU A 42 4.93 -5.33 1.07
CA LEU A 42 5.64 -4.27 1.81
C LEU A 42 7.08 -4.67 2.07
N GLU A 43 7.31 -5.91 2.49
CA GLU A 43 8.67 -6.39 2.75
C GLU A 43 9.53 -6.32 1.49
N SER A 44 8.96 -6.61 0.33
CA SER A 44 9.69 -6.55 -0.93
C SER A 44 10.18 -5.15 -1.26
N LEU A 45 9.56 -4.11 -0.70
CA LEU A 45 9.98 -2.74 -0.91
C LEU A 45 11.27 -2.40 -0.18
N SER A 46 11.76 -3.28 0.69
CA SER A 46 13.07 -3.09 1.33
C SER A 46 14.21 -3.21 0.33
N MET A 47 13.95 -3.78 -0.85
CA MET A 47 14.94 -3.93 -1.91
C MET A 47 14.42 -3.30 -3.20
N PHE A 48 15.19 -2.37 -3.75
CA PHE A 48 14.85 -1.68 -5.02
C PHE A 48 13.45 -1.06 -5.01
N PRO A 49 13.14 -0.20 -4.03
CA PRO A 49 11.82 0.43 -4.00
C PRO A 49 11.57 1.37 -5.18
N GLU A 50 12.63 1.75 -5.91
CA GLU A 50 12.50 2.59 -7.10
C GLU A 50 11.92 1.87 -8.31
N ARG A 51 11.74 0.56 -8.23
CA ARG A 51 11.27 -0.24 -9.37
C ARG A 51 9.83 0.07 -9.79
N ASN A 52 9.06 0.62 -8.89
CA ASN A 52 7.65 0.88 -9.14
C ASN A 52 7.42 2.28 -9.70
N PRO A 53 6.38 2.48 -10.51
CA PRO A 53 6.13 3.76 -11.15
C PRO A 53 5.74 4.85 -10.18
N ILE A 54 5.98 6.08 -10.60
CA ILE A 54 5.55 7.26 -9.86
C ILE A 54 4.04 7.40 -9.97
N PHE A 55 3.41 7.71 -8.85
CA PHE A 55 1.99 8.01 -8.79
C PHE A 55 1.82 9.53 -8.68
N GLU A 56 1.11 10.12 -9.63
CA GLU A 56 0.89 11.57 -9.61
C GLU A 56 -0.20 11.90 -8.62
N MET A 57 0.20 12.67 -7.61
CA MET A 57 -0.75 13.12 -6.58
C MET A 57 -1.60 14.25 -7.14
N PRO A 58 -2.90 14.28 -6.77
CA PRO A 58 -3.77 15.37 -7.22
C PRO A 58 -3.38 16.74 -6.66
N LYS A 59 -2.61 16.76 -5.58
CA LYS A 59 -2.09 17.98 -4.96
C LYS A 59 -0.59 17.85 -4.78
N PRO A 60 0.15 18.99 -4.75
CA PRO A 60 1.59 18.92 -4.49
C PRO A 60 1.89 18.18 -3.20
N PHE A 61 2.96 17.39 -3.22
CA PHE A 61 3.41 16.62 -2.09
C PHE A 61 4.92 16.77 -1.99
N THR A 62 5.44 16.74 -0.75
CA THR A 62 6.86 16.98 -0.50
C THR A 62 7.75 15.94 -1.15
N TYR A 63 7.31 14.68 -1.13
CA TYR A 63 8.09 13.57 -1.65
C TYR A 63 7.43 12.98 -2.88
N THR A 64 8.25 12.39 -3.74
CA THR A 64 7.74 11.62 -4.86
C THR A 64 7.03 10.38 -4.34
N ILE A 65 5.78 10.20 -4.74
CA ILE A 65 4.99 9.03 -4.34
C ILE A 65 5.05 8.00 -5.45
N ARG A 66 5.28 6.76 -5.07
CA ARG A 66 5.25 5.61 -5.98
C ARG A 66 4.13 4.69 -5.59
N LYS A 67 3.71 3.84 -6.52
CA LYS A 67 2.63 2.89 -6.26
C LYS A 67 3.09 1.47 -6.51
N GLN A 68 2.74 0.57 -5.59
CA GLN A 68 2.87 -0.87 -5.78
C GLN A 68 1.48 -1.48 -5.82
N VAL A 69 1.20 -2.24 -6.88
CA VAL A 69 -0.10 -2.90 -7.00
C VAL A 69 0.02 -4.31 -6.42
N VAL A 70 -0.93 -4.68 -5.58
CA VAL A 70 -0.98 -5.99 -4.95
C VAL A 70 -2.28 -6.68 -5.38
N ASN A 71 -2.17 -7.90 -5.92
CA ASN A 71 -3.31 -8.73 -6.33
C ASN A 71 -4.23 -8.00 -7.33
N LYS A 72 -3.65 -7.14 -8.16
CA LYS A 72 -4.39 -6.39 -9.20
C LYS A 72 -5.53 -5.53 -8.65
N ARG A 73 -5.56 -5.32 -7.34
CA ARG A 73 -6.69 -4.64 -6.69
C ARG A 73 -6.24 -3.59 -5.70
N TYR A 74 -5.20 -3.87 -4.91
CA TYR A 74 -4.79 -2.96 -3.84
C TYR A 74 -3.61 -2.14 -4.30
N ILE A 75 -3.60 -0.87 -3.92
CA ILE A 75 -2.54 0.06 -4.29
C ILE A 75 -1.86 0.53 -3.02
N VAL A 76 -0.56 0.28 -2.92
CA VAL A 76 0.28 0.76 -1.82
C VAL A 76 0.98 2.02 -2.30
N LEU A 77 0.70 3.16 -1.66
CA LEU A 77 1.34 4.43 -1.97
C LEU A 77 2.45 4.69 -0.97
N TYR A 78 3.66 4.93 -1.47
CA TYR A 78 4.83 5.10 -0.61
C TYR A 78 5.81 6.10 -1.21
N SER A 79 6.70 6.61 -0.35
CA SER A 79 7.83 7.41 -0.77
C SER A 79 9.13 6.76 -0.31
N ILE A 80 10.24 7.19 -0.89
CA ILE A 80 11.58 6.79 -0.47
C ILE A 80 12.23 8.01 0.13
N GLU A 81 12.52 7.95 1.43
CA GLU A 81 13.10 9.07 2.18
C GLU A 81 14.41 8.61 2.77
N LYS A 82 15.52 8.92 2.08
CA LYS A 82 16.85 8.43 2.42
C LYS A 82 16.88 6.90 2.31
N ASN A 83 17.12 6.20 3.40
CA ASN A 83 17.14 4.73 3.40
C ASN A 83 15.86 4.13 3.97
N THR A 84 14.77 4.88 3.95
CA THR A 84 13.48 4.47 4.52
C THR A 84 12.40 4.56 3.47
N VAL A 85 11.57 3.52 3.42
CA VAL A 85 10.33 3.51 2.64
C VAL A 85 9.20 3.86 3.59
N VAL A 86 8.46 4.92 3.30
CA VAL A 86 7.32 5.33 4.12
C VAL A 86 6.05 5.01 3.36
N VAL A 87 5.25 4.11 3.92
CA VAL A 87 3.97 3.69 3.33
C VAL A 87 2.87 4.60 3.86
N TYR A 88 2.27 5.40 2.97
CA TYR A 88 1.27 6.41 3.35
C TYR A 88 -0.14 5.91 3.27
N ARG A 89 -0.47 5.11 2.26
CA ARG A 89 -1.82 4.63 2.05
C ARG A 89 -1.81 3.21 1.50
N ILE A 90 -2.86 2.46 1.84
CA ILE A 90 -3.17 1.19 1.20
C ILE A 90 -4.62 1.30 0.75
N ILE A 91 -4.83 1.32 -0.57
CA ILE A 91 -6.12 1.64 -1.16
C ILE A 91 -6.68 0.42 -1.85
N ASP A 92 -7.93 0.08 -1.54
CA ASP A 92 -8.68 -0.91 -2.32
C ASP A 92 -9.24 -0.17 -3.54
N SER A 93 -8.65 -0.40 -4.70
CA SER A 93 -8.97 0.36 -5.90
C SER A 93 -10.45 0.21 -6.32
N ARG A 94 -11.08 -0.91 -6.00
CA ARG A 94 -12.50 -1.09 -6.31
C ARG A 94 -13.37 -0.21 -5.42
N ARG A 95 -13.11 -0.23 -4.13
CA ARG A 95 -13.93 0.52 -3.17
C ARG A 95 -13.73 2.01 -3.32
N GLU A 96 -12.47 2.44 -3.48
CA GLU A 96 -12.18 3.86 -3.64
C GLU A 96 -12.70 4.39 -4.96
N PHE A 97 -12.63 3.58 -6.02
CA PHE A 97 -13.17 3.97 -7.32
C PHE A 97 -14.68 4.18 -7.26
N ASP A 98 -15.39 3.23 -6.64
CA ASP A 98 -16.84 3.34 -6.48
C ASP A 98 -17.21 4.57 -5.66
N HIS A 99 -16.44 4.86 -4.63
CA HIS A 99 -16.66 6.03 -3.79
C HIS A 99 -16.44 7.33 -4.55
N LEU A 100 -15.44 7.37 -5.42
CA LEU A 100 -15.10 8.58 -6.18
C LEU A 100 -16.12 8.91 -7.27
N ILE A 101 -16.87 7.92 -7.73
CA ILE A 101 -17.88 8.10 -8.75
C ILE A 101 -19.14 8.76 -8.18
N ASP A 102 -19.41 8.53 -6.93
CA ASP A 102 -20.56 9.11 -6.24
C ASP A 102 -20.34 10.64 -5.96
#